data_c68d1c6ae5526b94d455027e6e00888c
#
_entry.id   c68d1c6ae5526b94d455027e6e00888c
#
_cell.length_a   1.000
_cell.length_b   1.000
_cell.length_c   1.000
_cell.angle_alpha   90.00
_cell.angle_beta   90.00
_cell.angle_gamma   90.00
#
_symmetry.space_group_name_H-M   'P 1'
#
loop_
_entity.id
_entity.type
_entity.pdbx_description
1 polymer ?
#
loop_
_entity_poly.entity_id
_entity_poly.type
_entity_poly.pdbx_seq_one_letter_code
_entity_poly.pdbx_strand_id
1 'polypeptide(L)'
;MTLVVPAALALSACGGKDGSPSDDFDRVTVEKTVSIDNSKEAPQCHVHLEVLQAKNATNEAGRLINEAIVSKIFDMEQLSVQAAADSFANTYTRDYRKNMAPLYREDRADATKHAWYEYRYVVTTEALDGPDNIINYLINLDYYEGGAHGITQQLTMNFDRKTGRQVSLADIFGADYETSLTERLLQALLDKTGDRNVEALHQRGYLYSMDMFVPGNYIIGDDKVTFIFNPYEIAPYSEGRIELDIKR
;
A
#
# COMPACT_ATOMS: atom_id res chain seq x y z
N MET A 1 14.28 -22.90 -12.05
CA MET A 1 13.18 -21.97 -11.74
C MET A 1 13.03 -21.95 -10.23
N THR A 2 13.70 -21.01 -9.59
CA THR A 2 13.81 -20.95 -8.11
C THR A 2 12.83 -19.90 -7.64
N LEU A 3 11.78 -20.34 -6.94
CA LEU A 3 10.85 -19.44 -6.26
C LEU A 3 11.61 -18.66 -5.18
N VAL A 4 11.75 -17.37 -5.36
CA VAL A 4 12.18 -16.46 -4.29
C VAL A 4 10.95 -16.07 -3.48
N VAL A 5 10.80 -16.68 -2.32
CA VAL A 5 9.82 -16.26 -1.31
C VAL A 5 10.39 -15.01 -0.63
N PRO A 6 9.71 -13.87 -0.61
CA PRO A 6 10.18 -12.73 0.15
C PRO A 6 10.11 -13.06 1.65
N ALA A 7 11.25 -12.93 2.32
CA ALA A 7 11.34 -13.05 3.77
C ALA A 7 10.57 -11.88 4.41
N ALA A 8 9.49 -12.19 5.11
CA ALA A 8 8.85 -11.26 6.02
C ALA A 8 9.81 -10.97 7.18
N LEU A 9 10.32 -9.75 7.26
CA LEU A 9 11.02 -9.26 8.44
C LEU A 9 9.99 -9.08 9.55
N ALA A 10 9.98 -10.01 10.50
CA ALA A 10 9.25 -9.86 11.73
C ALA A 10 9.90 -8.77 12.58
N LEU A 11 9.25 -7.61 12.64
CA LEU A 11 9.54 -6.60 13.66
C LEU A 11 9.01 -7.12 14.99
N SER A 12 9.91 -7.55 15.86
CA SER A 12 9.58 -7.86 17.26
C SER A 12 9.26 -6.56 17.99
N ALA A 13 7.97 -6.23 18.10
CA ALA A 13 7.49 -5.24 19.06
C ALA A 13 7.26 -5.96 20.39
N CYS A 14 8.12 -5.77 21.36
CA CYS A 14 7.88 -6.16 22.75
C CYS A 14 7.12 -5.07 23.48
N GLY A 15 5.99 -5.45 24.03
CA GLY A 15 5.54 -4.84 25.29
C GLY A 15 4.19 -4.16 25.31
N GLY A 16 3.16 -4.88 25.77
CA GLY A 16 2.21 -4.32 26.70
C GLY A 16 0.76 -4.20 26.28
N LYS A 17 0.00 -5.15 26.76
CA LYS A 17 -1.39 -5.12 27.25
C LYS A 17 -2.55 -5.06 26.27
N ASP A 18 -3.28 -6.18 26.35
CA ASP A 18 -4.71 -6.36 26.11
C ASP A 18 -5.23 -6.04 24.69
N GLY A 19 -5.24 -7.08 23.86
CA GLY A 19 -5.86 -7.12 22.54
C GLY A 19 -4.87 -6.85 21.41
N SER A 20 -4.41 -7.91 20.75
CA SER A 20 -3.71 -7.79 19.48
C SER A 20 -4.60 -7.02 18.48
N PRO A 21 -4.09 -6.13 17.60
CA PRO A 21 -4.91 -5.49 16.58
C PRO A 21 -5.71 -6.48 15.74
N SER A 22 -5.21 -7.70 15.59
CA SER A 22 -5.93 -8.81 14.98
C SER A 22 -7.26 -9.15 15.68
N ASP A 23 -7.40 -8.84 16.98
CA ASP A 23 -8.64 -9.09 17.72
C ASP A 23 -9.74 -8.09 17.38
N ASP A 24 -9.39 -6.90 16.89
CA ASP A 24 -10.35 -5.86 16.48
C ASP A 24 -10.84 -6.03 15.03
N PHE A 25 -10.21 -6.91 14.25
CA PHE A 25 -10.48 -7.07 12.83
C PHE A 25 -10.86 -8.50 12.46
N ASP A 26 -11.74 -8.60 11.46
CA ASP A 26 -12.00 -9.82 10.70
C ASP A 26 -11.37 -9.67 9.30
N ARG A 27 -11.07 -10.81 8.68
CA ARG A 27 -10.48 -10.85 7.34
C ARG A 27 -11.54 -11.11 6.29
N VAL A 28 -11.55 -10.26 5.26
CA VAL A 28 -12.29 -10.47 4.02
C VAL A 28 -11.32 -10.96 2.96
N THR A 29 -11.63 -12.07 2.31
CA THR A 29 -10.81 -12.62 1.22
C THR A 29 -11.64 -12.75 -0.03
N VAL A 30 -11.15 -12.19 -1.13
CA VAL A 30 -11.74 -12.32 -2.46
C VAL A 30 -10.65 -12.77 -3.42
N GLU A 31 -10.89 -13.91 -4.08
CA GLU A 31 -10.03 -14.41 -5.13
C GLU A 31 -10.80 -14.50 -6.44
N LYS A 32 -10.21 -14.02 -7.50
CA LYS A 32 -10.82 -14.12 -8.83
C LYS A 32 -9.76 -14.28 -9.90
N THR A 33 -9.95 -15.30 -10.72
CA THR A 33 -9.11 -15.56 -11.89
C THR A 33 -9.97 -15.62 -13.12
N VAL A 34 -9.59 -14.91 -14.17
CA VAL A 34 -10.26 -14.98 -15.47
C VAL A 34 -9.23 -15.11 -16.59
N SER A 35 -9.49 -16.00 -17.55
CA SER A 35 -8.69 -16.08 -18.76
C SER A 35 -9.10 -14.99 -19.74
N ILE A 36 -8.15 -14.48 -20.53
CA ILE A 36 -8.39 -13.44 -21.53
C ILE A 36 -9.35 -13.91 -22.62
N ASP A 37 -9.22 -15.18 -23.02
CA ASP A 37 -10.11 -15.87 -23.96
C ASP A 37 -10.37 -17.33 -23.53
N ASN A 38 -10.97 -18.15 -24.41
CA ASN A 38 -11.31 -19.53 -24.11
C ASN A 38 -10.24 -20.55 -24.53
N SER A 39 -9.05 -20.12 -24.95
CA SER A 39 -7.95 -21.02 -25.30
C SER A 39 -7.31 -21.65 -24.07
N LYS A 40 -6.74 -22.85 -24.22
CA LYS A 40 -6.23 -23.65 -23.09
C LYS A 40 -5.05 -23.01 -22.34
N GLU A 41 -4.26 -22.22 -23.04
CA GLU A 41 -3.06 -21.56 -22.52
C GLU A 41 -3.18 -20.03 -22.60
N ALA A 42 -4.41 -19.53 -22.54
CA ALA A 42 -4.68 -18.10 -22.58
C ALA A 42 -4.10 -17.39 -21.34
N PRO A 43 -3.49 -16.22 -21.51
CA PRO A 43 -3.12 -15.37 -20.40
C PRO A 43 -4.28 -15.10 -19.44
N GLN A 44 -3.95 -14.90 -18.18
CA GLN A 44 -4.93 -14.77 -17.11
C GLN A 44 -4.77 -13.46 -16.35
N CYS A 45 -5.86 -13.02 -15.77
CA CYS A 45 -5.89 -11.97 -14.77
C CYS A 45 -6.24 -12.58 -13.43
N HIS A 46 -5.34 -12.41 -12.46
CA HIS A 46 -5.50 -12.88 -11.09
C HIS A 46 -5.72 -11.68 -10.16
N VAL A 47 -6.82 -11.70 -9.43
CA VAL A 47 -7.11 -10.75 -8.35
C VAL A 47 -7.14 -11.51 -7.05
N HIS A 48 -6.33 -11.06 -6.06
CA HIS A 48 -6.32 -11.57 -4.70
C HIS A 48 -6.40 -10.40 -3.73
N LEU A 49 -7.48 -10.34 -2.97
CA LEU A 49 -7.73 -9.28 -1.99
C LEU A 49 -7.87 -9.93 -0.62
N GLU A 50 -7.03 -9.52 0.32
CA GLU A 50 -7.05 -9.96 1.71
C GLU A 50 -7.09 -8.72 2.60
N VAL A 51 -8.29 -8.29 2.97
CA VAL A 51 -8.56 -7.01 3.60
C VAL A 51 -9.11 -7.20 5.01
N LEU A 52 -8.47 -6.62 5.99
CA LEU A 52 -8.97 -6.56 7.35
C LEU A 52 -10.09 -5.52 7.46
N GLN A 53 -11.21 -5.89 8.06
CA GLN A 53 -12.32 -4.99 8.40
C GLN A 53 -12.54 -4.95 9.90
N ALA A 54 -12.91 -3.80 10.45
CA ALA A 54 -13.26 -3.70 11.86
C ALA A 54 -14.48 -4.57 12.19
N LYS A 55 -14.36 -5.43 13.21
CA LYS A 55 -15.41 -6.37 13.66
C LYS A 55 -16.71 -5.68 14.08
N ASN A 56 -16.58 -4.55 14.77
CA ASN A 56 -17.71 -3.83 15.35
C ASN A 56 -18.26 -2.76 14.39
N ALA A 57 -18.57 -3.14 13.16
CA ALA A 57 -19.10 -2.23 12.14
C ALA A 57 -20.44 -1.55 12.53
N THR A 58 -21.10 -2.02 13.59
CA THR A 58 -22.34 -1.44 14.13
C THR A 58 -22.12 -0.26 15.07
N ASN A 59 -20.92 -0.11 15.63
CA ASN A 59 -20.55 1.09 16.39
C ASN A 59 -19.90 2.13 15.46
N GLU A 60 -19.89 3.38 15.92
CA GLU A 60 -19.40 4.49 15.10
C GLU A 60 -17.91 4.34 14.72
N ALA A 61 -17.08 3.90 15.64
CA ALA A 61 -15.64 3.73 15.39
C ALA A 61 -15.38 2.68 14.30
N GLY A 62 -15.97 1.49 14.42
CA GLY A 62 -15.81 0.45 13.41
C GLY A 62 -16.38 0.84 12.05
N ARG A 63 -17.50 1.58 12.02
CA ARG A 63 -18.07 2.12 10.79
C ARG A 63 -17.11 3.08 10.09
N LEU A 64 -16.56 4.06 10.82
CA LEU A 64 -15.62 5.05 10.27
C LEU A 64 -14.34 4.39 9.73
N ILE A 65 -13.79 3.40 10.46
CA ILE A 65 -12.63 2.63 10.00
C ILE A 65 -12.96 1.92 8.69
N ASN A 66 -14.08 1.18 8.62
CA ASN A 66 -14.45 0.43 7.42
C ASN A 66 -14.75 1.34 6.22
N GLU A 67 -15.38 2.48 6.42
CA GLU A 67 -15.60 3.48 5.38
C GLU A 67 -14.26 4.02 4.83
N ALA A 68 -13.31 4.34 5.72
CA ALA A 68 -11.98 4.77 5.31
C ALA A 68 -11.22 3.68 4.54
N ILE A 69 -11.32 2.42 4.96
CA ILE A 69 -10.72 1.27 4.25
C ILE A 69 -11.32 1.13 2.85
N VAL A 70 -12.64 1.18 2.72
CA VAL A 70 -13.34 1.07 1.43
C VAL A 70 -12.94 2.21 0.50
N SER A 71 -12.94 3.44 0.99
CA SER A 71 -12.53 4.61 0.22
C SER A 71 -11.07 4.52 -0.22
N LYS A 72 -10.15 4.14 0.70
CA LYS A 72 -8.70 4.13 0.43
C LYS A 72 -8.28 3.03 -0.54
N ILE A 73 -8.86 1.81 -0.43
CA ILE A 73 -8.45 0.65 -1.22
C ILE A 73 -9.20 0.60 -2.56
N PHE A 74 -10.48 0.94 -2.56
CA PHE A 74 -11.36 0.68 -3.71
C PHE A 74 -11.87 1.95 -4.40
N ASP A 75 -11.62 3.13 -3.84
CA ASP A 75 -12.21 4.41 -4.30
C ASP A 75 -13.75 4.32 -4.41
N MET A 76 -14.37 3.73 -3.38
CA MET A 76 -15.82 3.52 -3.29
C MET A 76 -16.36 4.07 -1.98
N GLU A 77 -17.66 4.31 -1.94
CA GLU A 77 -18.38 4.81 -0.75
C GLU A 77 -19.64 3.97 -0.49
N GLN A 78 -20.12 4.00 0.74
CA GLN A 78 -21.40 3.43 1.17
C GLN A 78 -21.54 1.90 0.92
N LEU A 79 -20.42 1.18 0.87
CA LEU A 79 -20.38 -0.27 0.74
C LEU A 79 -19.73 -0.90 1.98
N SER A 80 -20.07 -2.16 2.26
CA SER A 80 -19.26 -2.97 3.15
C SER A 80 -17.92 -3.32 2.48
N VAL A 81 -16.90 -3.64 3.26
CA VAL A 81 -15.59 -4.06 2.74
C VAL A 81 -15.74 -5.26 1.79
N GLN A 82 -16.58 -6.25 2.16
CA GLN A 82 -16.86 -7.40 1.29
C GLN A 82 -17.48 -6.97 -0.05
N ALA A 83 -18.53 -6.13 -0.02
CA ALA A 83 -19.20 -5.70 -1.24
C ALA A 83 -18.29 -4.85 -2.15
N ALA A 84 -17.44 -4.01 -1.57
CA ALA A 84 -16.45 -3.23 -2.31
C ALA A 84 -15.38 -4.12 -2.95
N ALA A 85 -14.84 -5.10 -2.21
CA ALA A 85 -13.87 -6.06 -2.73
C ALA A 85 -14.45 -6.91 -3.88
N ASP A 86 -15.68 -7.41 -3.73
CA ASP A 86 -16.37 -8.15 -4.79
C ASP A 86 -16.60 -7.29 -6.04
N SER A 87 -17.05 -6.04 -5.84
CA SER A 87 -17.29 -5.08 -6.93
C SER A 87 -15.99 -4.75 -7.66
N PHE A 88 -14.91 -4.51 -6.93
CA PHE A 88 -13.58 -4.26 -7.50
C PHE A 88 -13.11 -5.44 -8.35
N ALA A 89 -13.09 -6.66 -7.76
CA ALA A 89 -12.63 -7.85 -8.46
C ALA A 89 -13.44 -8.14 -9.74
N ASN A 90 -14.76 -7.93 -9.68
CA ASN A 90 -15.66 -8.09 -10.84
C ASN A 90 -15.36 -7.04 -11.92
N THR A 91 -15.20 -5.79 -11.54
CA THR A 91 -14.93 -4.68 -12.48
C THR A 91 -13.55 -4.84 -13.11
N TYR A 92 -12.51 -5.06 -12.29
CA TYR A 92 -11.13 -5.20 -12.75
C TYR A 92 -10.98 -6.34 -13.77
N THR A 93 -11.53 -7.53 -13.46
CA THR A 93 -11.44 -8.69 -14.36
C THR A 93 -12.29 -8.55 -15.62
N ARG A 94 -13.44 -7.86 -15.53
CA ARG A 94 -14.27 -7.51 -16.71
C ARG A 94 -13.51 -6.55 -17.63
N ASP A 95 -12.91 -5.52 -17.06
CA ASP A 95 -12.22 -4.48 -17.82
C ASP A 95 -10.91 -5.01 -18.43
N TYR A 96 -10.21 -5.91 -17.72
CA TYR A 96 -9.11 -6.69 -18.30
C TYR A 96 -9.52 -7.38 -19.60
N ARG A 97 -10.59 -8.19 -19.57
CA ARG A 97 -11.07 -8.88 -20.78
C ARG A 97 -11.48 -7.92 -21.87
N LYS A 98 -12.24 -6.89 -21.52
CA LYS A 98 -12.74 -5.90 -22.48
C LYS A 98 -11.61 -5.19 -23.22
N ASN A 99 -10.58 -4.79 -22.48
CA ASN A 99 -9.52 -3.95 -23.02
C ASN A 99 -8.39 -4.77 -23.65
N MET A 100 -8.04 -5.92 -23.07
CA MET A 100 -6.86 -6.67 -23.48
C MET A 100 -7.18 -7.79 -24.50
N ALA A 101 -8.39 -8.37 -24.51
CA ALA A 101 -8.71 -9.45 -25.46
C ALA A 101 -8.66 -9.03 -26.94
N PRO A 102 -9.02 -7.81 -27.35
CA PRO A 102 -8.80 -7.37 -28.73
C PRO A 102 -7.32 -7.35 -29.13
N LEU A 103 -6.46 -6.80 -28.26
CA LEU A 103 -5.02 -6.70 -28.49
C LEU A 103 -4.35 -8.08 -28.51
N TYR A 104 -4.71 -8.94 -27.56
CA TYR A 104 -4.20 -10.31 -27.52
C TYR A 104 -4.53 -11.09 -28.79
N ARG A 105 -5.70 -10.91 -29.40
CA ARG A 105 -6.05 -11.58 -30.66
C ARG A 105 -5.11 -11.25 -31.81
N GLU A 106 -4.54 -10.04 -31.83
CA GLU A 106 -3.56 -9.63 -32.82
C GLU A 106 -2.19 -10.25 -32.52
N ASP A 107 -1.83 -10.38 -31.26
CA ASP A 107 -0.53 -10.85 -30.81
C ASP A 107 -0.45 -12.34 -30.48
N ARG A 108 -1.59 -13.07 -30.45
CA ARG A 108 -1.64 -14.46 -29.92
C ARG A 108 -0.72 -15.46 -30.62
N ALA A 109 -0.33 -15.19 -31.88
CA ALA A 109 0.63 -16.04 -32.61
C ALA A 109 2.08 -15.83 -32.14
N ASP A 110 2.37 -14.75 -31.42
CA ASP A 110 3.69 -14.41 -30.90
C ASP A 110 3.75 -14.77 -29.42
N ALA A 111 4.27 -15.97 -29.11
CA ALA A 111 4.39 -16.45 -27.75
C ALA A 111 5.28 -15.55 -26.85
N THR A 112 6.17 -14.74 -27.43
CA THR A 112 7.05 -13.84 -26.66
C THR A 112 6.27 -12.70 -26.01
N LYS A 113 5.09 -12.38 -26.51
CA LYS A 113 4.21 -11.34 -26.00
C LYS A 113 3.20 -11.82 -24.96
N HIS A 114 3.01 -13.13 -24.81
CA HIS A 114 1.97 -13.67 -23.93
C HIS A 114 2.10 -13.15 -22.50
N ALA A 115 3.32 -13.02 -21.97
CA ALA A 115 3.56 -12.49 -20.63
C ALA A 115 3.04 -11.06 -20.42
N TRP A 116 2.92 -10.25 -21.47
CA TRP A 116 2.39 -8.88 -21.38
C TRP A 116 0.89 -8.84 -21.11
N TYR A 117 0.21 -9.94 -21.30
CA TYR A 117 -1.22 -10.11 -21.08
C TYR A 117 -1.54 -10.85 -19.77
N GLU A 118 -0.53 -11.31 -19.03
CA GLU A 118 -0.72 -11.83 -17.68
C GLU A 118 -0.87 -10.66 -16.70
N TYR A 119 -2.04 -10.56 -16.04
CA TYR A 119 -2.31 -9.52 -15.07
C TYR A 119 -2.41 -10.12 -13.69
N ARG A 120 -1.88 -9.41 -12.71
CA ARG A 120 -1.97 -9.75 -11.30
C ARG A 120 -2.27 -8.49 -10.49
N TYR A 121 -3.21 -8.57 -9.59
CA TYR A 121 -3.54 -7.51 -8.64
C TYR A 121 -3.73 -8.12 -7.26
N VAL A 122 -2.84 -7.82 -6.33
CA VAL A 122 -2.83 -8.36 -4.97
C VAL A 122 -2.88 -7.23 -3.97
N VAL A 123 -3.83 -7.28 -3.06
CA VAL A 123 -3.90 -6.41 -1.89
C VAL A 123 -3.88 -7.29 -0.65
N THR A 124 -2.97 -7.01 0.27
CA THR A 124 -2.98 -7.58 1.61
C THR A 124 -2.93 -6.45 2.64
N THR A 125 -3.58 -6.63 3.77
CA THR A 125 -3.58 -5.61 4.80
C THR A 125 -3.16 -6.18 6.15
N GLU A 126 -2.57 -5.31 6.97
CA GLU A 126 -2.14 -5.61 8.32
C GLU A 126 -2.58 -4.49 9.26
N ALA A 127 -2.83 -4.81 10.52
CA ALA A 127 -3.09 -3.84 11.57
C ALA A 127 -2.04 -4.03 12.67
N LEU A 128 -1.34 -2.94 13.02
CA LEU A 128 -0.31 -2.92 14.04
C LEU A 128 -0.72 -2.00 15.19
N ASP A 129 -0.40 -2.38 16.42
CA ASP A 129 -0.54 -1.48 17.57
C ASP A 129 0.45 -0.32 17.46
N GLY A 130 -0.07 0.88 17.66
CA GLY A 130 0.69 2.09 17.90
C GLY A 130 0.50 2.58 19.33
N PRO A 131 1.17 3.70 19.72
CA PRO A 131 1.00 4.32 21.03
C PRO A 131 -0.41 4.90 21.21
N ASP A 132 -0.82 5.13 22.47
CA ASP A 132 -2.01 5.92 22.81
C ASP A 132 -3.33 5.43 22.19
N ASN A 133 -3.51 4.11 22.02
CA ASN A 133 -4.63 3.46 21.33
C ASN A 133 -4.67 3.72 19.81
N ILE A 134 -3.57 4.03 19.18
CA ILE A 134 -3.48 4.13 17.73
C ILE A 134 -3.41 2.73 17.12
N ILE A 135 -4.12 2.56 16.00
CA ILE A 135 -3.98 1.43 15.09
C ILE A 135 -3.30 1.94 13.83
N ASN A 136 -2.14 1.40 13.50
CA ASN A 136 -1.50 1.61 12.20
C ASN A 136 -2.01 0.53 11.26
N TYR A 137 -2.80 0.90 10.27
CA TYR A 137 -3.37 0.02 9.27
C TYR A 137 -2.53 0.13 7.99
N LEU A 138 -1.92 -0.99 7.58
CA LEU A 138 -1.02 -1.08 6.44
C LEU A 138 -1.74 -1.77 5.29
N ILE A 139 -1.56 -1.25 4.09
CA ILE A 139 -2.09 -1.79 2.84
C ILE A 139 -0.89 -2.08 1.94
N ASN A 140 -0.63 -3.34 1.66
CA ASN A 140 0.39 -3.77 0.72
C ASN A 140 -0.28 -4.05 -0.62
N LEU A 141 0.15 -3.36 -1.65
CA LEU A 141 -0.33 -3.49 -3.02
C LEU A 141 0.81 -4.02 -3.90
N ASP A 142 0.55 -5.11 -4.62
CA ASP A 142 1.43 -5.65 -5.64
C ASP A 142 0.62 -5.89 -6.91
N TYR A 143 0.97 -5.25 -8.01
CA TYR A 143 0.26 -5.46 -9.27
C TYR A 143 1.19 -5.49 -10.47
N TYR A 144 0.77 -6.23 -11.47
CA TYR A 144 1.39 -6.31 -12.79
C TYR A 144 0.31 -6.23 -13.85
N GLU A 145 0.42 -5.25 -14.72
CA GLU A 145 -0.52 -4.98 -15.81
C GLU A 145 0.21 -4.96 -17.18
N GLY A 146 1.14 -5.89 -17.35
CA GLY A 146 2.01 -5.92 -18.52
C GLY A 146 3.23 -5.00 -18.35
N GLY A 147 4.17 -5.11 -19.28
CA GLY A 147 5.39 -4.30 -19.29
C GLY A 147 6.60 -4.99 -18.68
N ALA A 148 7.60 -4.21 -18.30
CA ALA A 148 8.91 -4.72 -17.88
C ALA A 148 8.92 -5.32 -16.47
N HIS A 149 8.13 -4.79 -15.54
CA HIS A 149 8.05 -5.24 -14.15
C HIS A 149 6.71 -4.84 -13.50
N GLY A 150 6.38 -5.45 -12.38
CA GLY A 150 5.26 -5.06 -11.54
C GLY A 150 5.58 -3.84 -10.67
N ILE A 151 4.57 -3.38 -9.97
CA ILE A 151 4.65 -2.27 -9.01
C ILE A 151 4.26 -2.81 -7.64
N THR A 152 5.06 -2.48 -6.62
CA THR A 152 4.76 -2.73 -5.22
C THR A 152 4.67 -1.41 -4.48
N GLN A 153 3.63 -1.26 -3.67
CA GLN A 153 3.41 -0.07 -2.84
C GLN A 153 2.96 -0.47 -1.45
N GLN A 154 3.29 0.33 -0.47
CA GLN A 154 2.69 0.28 0.85
C GLN A 154 2.01 1.61 1.14
N LEU A 155 0.72 1.55 1.44
CA LEU A 155 -0.07 2.69 1.90
C LEU A 155 -0.40 2.49 3.38
N THR A 156 -0.63 3.59 4.10
CA THR A 156 -0.96 3.52 5.52
C THR A 156 -2.16 4.39 5.85
N MET A 157 -2.89 3.97 6.88
CA MET A 157 -3.87 4.78 7.60
C MET A 157 -3.66 4.59 9.09
N ASN A 158 -3.82 5.64 9.86
CA ASN A 158 -3.64 5.59 11.29
C ASN A 158 -4.96 5.98 11.97
N PHE A 159 -5.48 5.15 12.85
CA PHE A 159 -6.77 5.34 13.49
C PHE A 159 -6.65 5.46 15.00
N ASP A 160 -7.40 6.35 15.60
CA ASP A 160 -7.72 6.26 17.02
C ASP A 160 -8.72 5.12 17.23
N ARG A 161 -8.32 4.11 17.99
CA ARG A 161 -9.08 2.86 18.22
C ARG A 161 -10.46 3.10 18.83
N LYS A 162 -10.59 4.13 19.66
CA LYS A 162 -11.83 4.41 20.39
C LYS A 162 -12.85 5.14 19.53
N THR A 163 -12.38 6.07 18.73
CA THR A 163 -13.25 6.95 17.95
C THR A 163 -13.37 6.54 16.48
N GLY A 164 -12.43 5.73 15.96
CA GLY A 164 -12.32 5.36 14.55
C GLY A 164 -11.86 6.49 13.64
N ARG A 165 -11.55 7.67 14.19
CA ARG A 165 -11.05 8.81 13.39
C ARG A 165 -9.61 8.57 12.96
N GLN A 166 -9.29 9.03 11.76
CA GLN A 166 -7.90 9.04 11.31
C GLN A 166 -7.10 10.05 12.13
N VAL A 167 -5.91 9.63 12.55
CA VAL A 167 -4.91 10.46 13.23
C VAL A 167 -4.03 11.10 12.17
N SER A 168 -4.04 12.41 12.11
CA SER A 168 -3.27 13.21 11.15
C SER A 168 -1.89 13.59 11.67
N LEU A 169 -1.00 14.02 10.78
CA LEU A 169 0.30 14.58 11.17
C LEU A 169 0.14 15.86 12.01
N ALA A 170 -0.92 16.63 11.78
CA ALA A 170 -1.23 17.80 12.60
C ALA A 170 -1.56 17.43 14.05
N ASP A 171 -2.16 16.27 14.30
CA ASP A 171 -2.42 15.77 15.66
C ASP A 171 -1.13 15.39 16.40
N ILE A 172 -0.05 15.09 15.67
CA ILE A 172 1.24 14.63 16.20
C ILE A 172 2.24 15.78 16.33
N PHE A 173 2.39 16.59 15.29
CA PHE A 173 3.43 17.62 15.14
C PHE A 173 2.90 19.06 15.23
N GLY A 174 1.57 19.24 15.36
CA GLY A 174 0.92 20.57 15.35
C GLY A 174 0.54 21.03 13.94
N ALA A 175 -0.29 22.09 13.86
CA ALA A 175 -0.88 22.54 12.59
C ALA A 175 0.13 22.99 11.53
N ASP A 176 1.25 23.58 11.96
CA ASP A 176 2.26 24.20 11.09
C ASP A 176 3.46 23.25 10.82
N TYR A 177 3.25 21.94 10.84
CA TYR A 177 4.33 20.94 10.78
C TYR A 177 5.07 20.89 9.43
N GLU A 178 4.44 21.26 8.33
CA GLU A 178 4.93 20.95 6.97
C GLU A 178 6.37 21.39 6.72
N THR A 179 6.69 22.67 6.98
CA THR A 179 8.05 23.19 6.71
C THR A 179 9.11 22.49 7.53
N SER A 180 8.92 22.41 8.85
CA SER A 180 9.92 21.81 9.73
C SER A 180 10.06 20.30 9.50
N LEU A 181 8.96 19.63 9.16
CA LEU A 181 8.98 18.20 8.90
C LEU A 181 9.64 17.87 7.56
N THR A 182 9.43 18.70 6.53
CA THR A 182 10.13 18.59 5.24
C THR A 182 11.64 18.73 5.41
N GLU A 183 12.11 19.70 6.20
CA GLU A 183 13.54 19.88 6.50
C GLU A 183 14.12 18.66 7.25
N ARG A 184 13.39 18.15 8.24
CA ARG A 184 13.82 16.96 9.01
C ARG A 184 13.86 15.71 8.14
N LEU A 185 12.90 15.53 7.24
CA LEU A 185 12.88 14.41 6.28
C LEU A 185 14.04 14.50 5.28
N LEU A 186 14.35 15.68 4.77
CA LEU A 186 15.51 15.89 3.93
C LEU A 186 16.81 15.54 4.65
N GLN A 187 16.98 15.99 5.91
CA GLN A 187 18.15 15.64 6.69
C GLN A 187 18.23 14.13 6.96
N ALA A 188 17.11 13.49 7.30
CA ALA A 188 17.04 12.03 7.49
C ALA A 188 17.40 11.26 6.21
N LEU A 189 17.02 11.75 5.03
CA LEU A 189 17.41 11.17 3.75
C LEU A 189 18.91 11.30 3.51
N LEU A 190 19.50 12.48 3.74
CA LEU A 190 20.94 12.71 3.64
C LEU A 190 21.73 11.79 4.59
N ASP A 191 21.28 11.66 5.83
CA ASP A 191 21.92 10.78 6.82
C ASP A 191 21.82 9.30 6.40
N LYS A 192 20.67 8.88 5.87
CA LYS A 192 20.44 7.50 5.41
C LYS A 192 21.29 7.13 4.21
N THR A 193 21.47 8.06 3.27
CA THR A 193 22.23 7.83 2.04
C THR A 193 23.74 8.10 2.21
N GLY A 194 24.13 8.84 3.25
CA GLY A 194 25.49 9.32 3.47
C GLY A 194 25.90 10.46 2.52
N ASP A 195 24.93 11.07 1.84
CA ASP A 195 25.20 12.18 0.93
C ASP A 195 25.38 13.51 1.70
N ARG A 196 26.26 14.37 1.21
CA ARG A 196 26.64 15.60 1.90
C ARG A 196 25.64 16.75 1.70
N ASN A 197 24.88 16.71 0.62
CA ASN A 197 23.95 17.76 0.24
C ASN A 197 22.96 17.26 -0.83
N VAL A 198 21.97 18.08 -1.13
CA VAL A 198 20.91 17.78 -2.12
C VAL A 198 21.47 17.54 -3.51
N GLU A 199 22.52 18.25 -3.91
CA GLU A 199 23.16 18.07 -5.21
C GLU A 199 23.72 16.66 -5.39
N ALA A 200 24.31 16.08 -4.34
CA ALA A 200 24.80 14.70 -4.36
C ALA A 200 23.64 13.69 -4.45
N LEU A 201 22.50 13.96 -3.78
CA LEU A 201 21.26 13.17 -3.93
C LEU A 201 20.76 13.17 -5.38
N HIS A 202 20.68 14.37 -6.00
CA HIS A 202 20.24 14.52 -7.38
C HIS A 202 21.14 13.75 -8.38
N GLN A 203 22.47 13.76 -8.17
CA GLN A 203 23.42 13.01 -9.02
C GLN A 203 23.20 11.50 -8.96
N ARG A 204 22.63 10.98 -7.86
CA ARG A 204 22.24 9.58 -7.69
C ARG A 204 20.80 9.28 -8.09
N GLY A 205 20.06 10.29 -8.56
CA GLY A 205 18.68 10.16 -9.00
C GLY A 205 17.63 10.29 -7.91
N TYR A 206 18.02 10.63 -6.67
CA TYR A 206 17.06 10.99 -5.62
C TYR A 206 16.50 12.38 -5.87
N LEU A 207 15.22 12.61 -5.52
CA LEU A 207 14.54 13.91 -5.65
C LEU A 207 14.72 14.55 -7.04
N TYR A 208 14.67 13.71 -8.10
CA TYR A 208 14.91 14.17 -9.47
C TYR A 208 13.83 15.16 -9.90
N SER A 209 14.25 16.42 -10.16
CA SER A 209 13.38 17.54 -10.57
C SER A 209 12.22 17.84 -9.58
N MET A 210 12.43 17.55 -8.30
CA MET A 210 11.44 17.83 -7.25
C MET A 210 12.12 18.15 -5.91
N ASP A 211 11.38 18.86 -5.05
CA ASP A 211 11.79 19.10 -3.68
C ASP A 211 11.32 17.96 -2.76
N MET A 212 11.95 17.84 -1.57
CA MET A 212 11.45 16.97 -0.53
C MET A 212 10.03 17.39 -0.12
N PHE A 213 9.19 16.42 0.17
CA PHE A 213 7.82 16.63 0.63
C PHE A 213 7.48 15.68 1.79
N VAL A 214 6.42 15.98 2.51
CA VAL A 214 5.89 15.11 3.57
C VAL A 214 4.91 14.10 2.94
N PRO A 215 5.25 12.79 2.95
CA PRO A 215 4.36 11.79 2.36
C PRO A 215 3.14 11.54 3.23
N GLY A 216 2.04 11.12 2.59
CA GLY A 216 0.84 10.69 3.30
C GLY A 216 0.92 9.30 3.94
N ASN A 217 2.02 8.58 3.72
CA ASN A 217 2.24 7.23 4.24
C ASN A 217 3.20 7.28 5.44
N TYR A 218 2.71 6.94 6.62
CA TYR A 218 3.52 6.93 7.84
C TYR A 218 2.96 5.96 8.89
N ILE A 219 3.87 5.45 9.73
CA ILE A 219 3.55 4.57 10.87
C ILE A 219 3.90 5.34 12.14
N ILE A 220 2.97 5.39 13.09
CA ILE A 220 3.13 6.09 14.36
C ILE A 220 3.66 5.09 15.40
N GLY A 221 4.90 5.29 15.85
CA GLY A 221 5.53 4.55 16.94
C GLY A 221 5.60 5.36 18.24
N ASP A 222 6.15 4.75 19.30
CA ASP A 222 6.21 5.36 20.65
C ASP A 222 7.01 6.66 20.68
N ASP A 223 8.19 6.70 20.09
CA ASP A 223 9.14 7.82 20.11
C ASP A 223 9.40 8.45 18.74
N LYS A 224 8.88 7.84 17.68
CA LYS A 224 9.12 8.26 16.30
C LYS A 224 7.92 8.01 15.41
N VAL A 225 7.88 8.71 14.28
CA VAL A 225 7.04 8.43 13.13
C VAL A 225 7.94 7.96 12.00
N THR A 226 7.65 6.80 11.43
CA THR A 226 8.34 6.27 10.26
C THR A 226 7.57 6.67 9.01
N PHE A 227 8.17 7.51 8.18
CA PHE A 227 7.62 7.95 6.90
C PHE A 227 8.04 6.99 5.80
N ILE A 228 7.11 6.66 4.93
CA ILE A 228 7.26 5.66 3.87
C ILE A 228 7.13 6.33 2.51
N PHE A 229 8.18 6.23 1.71
CA PHE A 229 8.20 6.60 0.30
C PHE A 229 8.25 5.32 -0.54
N ASN A 230 7.27 5.17 -1.41
CA ASN A 230 7.20 4.04 -2.32
C ASN A 230 8.21 4.17 -3.47
N PRO A 231 8.51 3.07 -4.19
CA PRO A 231 9.36 3.14 -5.38
C PRO A 231 8.90 4.23 -6.35
N TYR A 232 9.82 5.00 -6.90
CA TYR A 232 9.64 6.16 -7.78
C TYR A 232 9.15 7.46 -7.11
N GLU A 233 8.75 7.46 -5.82
CA GLU A 233 8.29 8.70 -5.20
C GLU A 233 9.43 9.72 -5.01
N ILE A 234 10.59 9.28 -4.50
CA ILE A 234 11.76 10.15 -4.28
C ILE A 234 13.07 9.59 -4.79
N ALA A 235 13.07 8.39 -5.37
CA ALA A 235 14.28 7.70 -5.83
C ALA A 235 13.96 6.74 -6.98
N PRO A 236 14.98 6.27 -7.73
CA PRO A 236 14.81 5.25 -8.75
C PRO A 236 14.22 3.95 -8.18
N TYR A 237 13.53 3.18 -9.02
CA TYR A 237 12.92 1.90 -8.64
C TYR A 237 13.87 0.92 -7.95
N SER A 238 15.15 0.92 -8.37
CA SER A 238 16.20 0.06 -7.81
C SER A 238 16.47 0.28 -6.32
N GLU A 239 16.15 1.47 -5.79
CA GLU A 239 16.30 1.79 -4.37
C GLU A 239 15.17 1.20 -3.52
N GLY A 240 14.08 0.75 -4.17
CA GLY A 240 12.93 0.17 -3.49
C GLY A 240 12.16 1.19 -2.66
N ARG A 241 11.54 0.70 -1.58
CA ARG A 241 10.82 1.52 -0.61
C ARG A 241 11.81 2.18 0.35
N ILE A 242 11.67 3.47 0.58
CA ILE A 242 12.51 4.25 1.50
C ILE A 242 11.69 4.60 2.75
N GLU A 243 12.25 4.28 3.91
CA GLU A 243 11.68 4.61 5.21
C GLU A 243 12.58 5.60 5.94
N LEU A 244 11.98 6.69 6.44
CA LEU A 244 12.68 7.72 7.19
C LEU A 244 12.04 7.89 8.57
N ASP A 245 12.86 7.78 9.62
CA ASP A 245 12.41 7.90 10.99
C ASP A 245 12.57 9.35 11.50
N ILE A 246 11.48 9.91 11.99
CA ILE A 246 11.45 11.25 12.57
C ILE A 246 10.95 11.17 14.01
N LYS A 247 11.72 11.67 14.96
CA LYS A 247 11.29 11.72 16.38
C LYS A 247 10.00 12.54 16.54
N ARG A 248 9.12 12.07 17.42
CA ARG A 248 7.91 12.80 17.82
C ARG A 248 8.22 14.02 18.67
#